data_a373a6f77bd2a8a7da9e566bca4259de
#
_entry.id   a373a6f77bd2a8a7da9e566bca4259de
#
_cell.length_a   1.000
_cell.length_b   1.000
_cell.length_c   1.000
_cell.angle_alpha   90.00
_cell.angle_beta   90.00
_cell.angle_gamma   90.00
#
_symmetry.space_group_name_H-M   'P 1'
#
loop_
_entity.id
_entity.type
_entity.pdbx_description
1 polymer ?
#
loop_
_entity_poly.entity_id
_entity_poly.type
_entity_poly.pdbx_seq_one_letter_code
_entity_poly.pdbx_strand_id
1 'polypeptide(L)'
;MRLEKHPLVGIMVTKRKSRKRILGIYQRYHNLNLKLYVFTPADIHWKERRIIGLSLKNGIWKQSSFPFPHVVYNQCFNKKLVTIQRLEKAIGRNKCFNSINFFNKWHVYNQLKQSNLKTYVPDTFIYNEVNISELLEKYKLIFIKPSYGAKGKSVYRVELTDNGDTHISLHSLAPRYICRKNEDIQEKLDVLNLKKYMVQQGIRMSQFDHQYFDIRVLVQKGILGEWTVSAITSRLAYEHYFNTSMCETIYDVVEILPQICSPDKINEILRSLHEISIQAAQETETLMGSLGELSVDFAIDEQSKLWIIELNGKPQKNIYKELKCYRRKIYSRPLDYAYYLSQ
;
A
#
# COMPACT_ATOMS: atom_id res chain seq x y z
N MET A 1 41.57 -17.71 -2.99
CA MET A 1 40.83 -16.72 -2.20
C MET A 1 39.83 -15.99 -3.14
N ARG A 2 38.52 -16.37 -3.16
CA ARG A 2 37.49 -15.58 -3.85
C ARG A 2 37.36 -14.29 -3.07
N LEU A 3 37.73 -13.15 -3.66
CA LEU A 3 37.40 -11.84 -3.15
C LEU A 3 35.85 -11.83 -2.93
N GLU A 4 35.40 -11.71 -1.70
CA GLU A 4 33.99 -11.53 -1.38
C GLU A 4 33.50 -10.32 -2.14
N LYS A 5 32.83 -10.59 -3.26
CA LYS A 5 32.19 -9.53 -4.06
C LYS A 5 31.02 -9.03 -3.28
N HIS A 6 31.13 -7.85 -2.67
CA HIS A 6 30.00 -7.16 -2.04
C HIS A 6 28.93 -6.91 -3.09
N PRO A 7 27.72 -7.48 -2.94
CA PRO A 7 26.67 -7.27 -3.90
C PRO A 7 26.36 -5.78 -4.11
N LEU A 8 26.24 -5.39 -5.36
CA LEU A 8 25.91 -4.03 -5.74
C LEU A 8 24.39 -3.91 -5.89
N VAL A 9 23.76 -3.07 -5.08
CA VAL A 9 22.30 -2.83 -5.08
C VAL A 9 22.01 -1.40 -5.52
N GLY A 10 21.19 -1.28 -6.57
CA GLY A 10 20.71 -0.01 -7.07
C GLY A 10 19.30 0.31 -6.55
N ILE A 11 19.14 1.44 -5.87
CA ILE A 11 17.81 1.94 -5.48
C ILE A 11 17.33 2.94 -6.53
N MET A 12 16.30 2.57 -7.29
CA MET A 12 15.77 3.41 -8.35
C MET A 12 14.66 4.32 -7.82
N VAL A 13 14.80 5.64 -8.01
CA VAL A 13 13.86 6.66 -7.54
C VAL A 13 13.40 7.57 -8.67
N THR A 14 12.21 8.18 -8.52
CA THR A 14 11.64 9.04 -9.58
C THR A 14 12.38 10.36 -9.75
N LYS A 15 12.87 10.98 -8.67
CA LYS A 15 13.42 12.36 -8.69
C LYS A 15 14.83 12.39 -8.11
N ARG A 16 15.77 13.04 -8.84
CA ARG A 16 17.17 13.20 -8.38
C ARG A 16 17.29 13.85 -7.01
N LYS A 17 16.43 14.83 -6.69
CA LYS A 17 16.44 15.53 -5.39
C LYS A 17 16.16 14.60 -4.19
N SER A 18 15.52 13.44 -4.37
CA SER A 18 15.25 12.49 -3.30
C SER A 18 16.43 11.54 -3.00
N ARG A 19 17.45 11.47 -3.87
CA ARG A 19 18.53 10.48 -3.79
C ARG A 19 19.30 10.52 -2.47
N LYS A 20 19.75 11.71 -2.00
CA LYS A 20 20.48 11.84 -0.73
C LYS A 20 19.66 11.33 0.46
N ARG A 21 18.40 11.78 0.58
CA ARG A 21 17.53 11.38 1.67
C ARG A 21 17.26 9.88 1.68
N ILE A 22 16.97 9.29 0.53
CA ILE A 22 16.68 7.86 0.40
C ILE A 22 17.92 7.04 0.76
N LEU A 23 19.08 7.33 0.16
CA LEU A 23 20.29 6.59 0.45
C LEU A 23 20.72 6.70 1.91
N GLY A 24 20.64 7.92 2.50
CA GLY A 24 21.00 8.14 3.90
C GLY A 24 20.15 7.34 4.88
N ILE A 25 18.86 7.15 4.57
CA ILE A 25 17.98 6.30 5.39
C ILE A 25 18.42 4.83 5.29
N TYR A 26 18.51 4.29 4.08
CA TYR A 26 18.85 2.87 3.91
C TYR A 26 20.27 2.55 4.38
N GLN A 27 21.25 3.44 4.17
CA GLN A 27 22.61 3.28 4.68
C GLN A 27 22.68 3.20 6.21
N ARG A 28 21.80 3.91 6.91
CA ARG A 28 21.75 3.92 8.40
C ARG A 28 21.22 2.64 9.00
N TYR A 29 20.28 1.97 8.33
CA TYR A 29 19.51 0.88 8.93
C TYR A 29 19.93 -0.53 8.46
N HIS A 30 20.82 -0.68 7.48
CA HIS A 30 21.31 -2.00 7.08
C HIS A 30 22.67 -2.33 7.71
N ASN A 31 22.87 -3.62 8.00
CA ASN A 31 24.12 -4.15 8.56
C ASN A 31 24.82 -5.15 7.61
N LEU A 32 24.29 -5.28 6.38
CA LEU A 32 24.81 -6.21 5.40
C LEU A 32 25.98 -5.59 4.62
N ASN A 33 26.89 -6.42 4.17
CA ASN A 33 28.02 -5.99 3.35
C ASN A 33 27.57 -5.73 1.90
N LEU A 34 26.77 -4.66 1.69
CA LEU A 34 26.22 -4.24 0.41
C LEU A 34 26.83 -2.93 -0.06
N LYS A 35 27.11 -2.83 -1.36
CA LYS A 35 27.39 -1.55 -2.00
C LYS A 35 26.10 -0.93 -2.52
N LEU A 36 25.69 0.21 -1.97
CA LEU A 36 24.46 0.89 -2.32
C LEU A 36 24.72 2.12 -3.18
N TYR A 37 23.90 2.34 -4.19
CA TYR A 37 23.78 3.60 -4.88
C TYR A 37 22.33 3.88 -5.27
N VAL A 38 21.99 5.17 -5.39
CA VAL A 38 20.64 5.62 -5.78
C VAL A 38 20.71 6.34 -7.13
N PHE A 39 19.79 6.00 -8.02
CA PHE A 39 19.72 6.52 -9.37
C PHE A 39 18.28 6.79 -9.82
N THR A 40 18.09 7.47 -10.94
CA THR A 40 16.79 7.63 -11.62
C THR A 40 16.82 6.92 -12.98
N PRO A 41 15.65 6.62 -13.58
CA PRO A 41 15.62 6.03 -14.93
C PRO A 41 16.44 6.79 -15.97
N ALA A 42 16.53 8.13 -15.85
CA ALA A 42 17.30 8.98 -16.75
C ALA A 42 18.83 8.89 -16.58
N ASP A 43 19.28 8.24 -15.50
CA ASP A 43 20.71 8.09 -15.21
C ASP A 43 21.30 6.79 -15.81
N ILE A 44 20.49 6.01 -16.58
CA ILE A 44 20.89 4.73 -17.17
C ILE A 44 21.50 4.94 -18.56
N HIS A 45 22.75 4.60 -18.73
CA HIS A 45 23.48 4.58 -20.00
C HIS A 45 23.48 3.17 -20.56
N TRP A 46 22.48 2.89 -21.42
CA TRP A 46 22.18 1.53 -21.89
C TRP A 46 23.27 0.91 -22.75
N LYS A 47 23.88 1.71 -23.64
CA LYS A 47 24.92 1.23 -24.57
C LYS A 47 26.16 0.81 -23.81
N GLU A 48 26.59 1.63 -22.86
CA GLU A 48 27.77 1.41 -22.01
C GLU A 48 27.51 0.43 -20.86
N ARG A 49 26.26 0.00 -20.65
CA ARG A 49 25.80 -0.81 -19.50
C ARG A 49 26.21 -0.22 -18.16
N ARG A 50 26.06 1.10 -18.01
CA ARG A 50 26.44 1.86 -16.81
C ARG A 50 25.31 2.74 -16.30
N ILE A 51 25.40 3.09 -15.04
CA ILE A 51 24.42 3.96 -14.36
C ILE A 51 25.16 5.04 -13.59
N ILE A 52 24.77 6.30 -13.80
CA ILE A 52 25.28 7.42 -13.01
C ILE A 52 24.50 7.45 -11.68
N GLY A 53 25.10 6.94 -10.62
CA GLY A 53 24.48 6.82 -9.31
C GLY A 53 25.10 7.73 -8.25
N LEU A 54 24.33 8.02 -7.21
CA LEU A 54 24.81 8.67 -5.99
C LEU A 54 25.09 7.63 -4.93
N SER A 55 26.29 7.61 -4.37
CA SER A 55 26.69 6.77 -3.24
C SER A 55 27.17 7.60 -2.05
N LEU A 56 27.20 6.98 -0.88
CA LEU A 56 27.78 7.54 0.34
C LEU A 56 28.96 6.65 0.75
N LYS A 57 30.18 7.19 0.74
CA LYS A 57 31.39 6.47 1.15
C LYS A 57 32.17 7.33 2.16
N ASN A 58 32.44 6.77 3.33
CA ASN A 58 33.14 7.48 4.42
C ASN A 58 32.52 8.85 4.74
N GLY A 59 31.20 8.94 4.79
CA GLY A 59 30.50 10.20 5.05
C GLY A 59 30.39 11.17 3.85
N ILE A 60 31.07 10.88 2.74
CA ILE A 60 31.15 11.75 1.57
C ILE A 60 30.17 11.28 0.50
N TRP A 61 29.32 12.19 0.05
CA TRP A 61 28.41 11.97 -1.07
C TRP A 61 29.16 12.06 -2.40
N LYS A 62 29.16 10.98 -3.15
CA LYS A 62 29.86 10.92 -4.45
C LYS A 62 28.91 10.45 -5.55
N GLN A 63 28.83 11.22 -6.63
CA GLN A 63 28.22 10.79 -7.88
C GLN A 63 29.29 10.09 -8.73
N SER A 64 29.01 8.88 -9.16
CA SER A 64 29.96 8.06 -9.92
C SER A 64 29.23 7.20 -10.95
N SER A 65 29.98 6.70 -11.93
CA SER A 65 29.52 5.72 -12.89
C SER A 65 29.68 4.32 -12.30
N PHE A 66 28.56 3.59 -12.20
CA PHE A 66 28.50 2.21 -11.71
C PHE A 66 28.20 1.24 -12.85
N PRO A 67 28.66 -0.02 -12.80
CA PRO A 67 28.11 -1.07 -13.65
C PRO A 67 26.63 -1.30 -13.29
N PHE A 68 25.92 -2.06 -14.11
CA PHE A 68 24.58 -2.48 -13.74
C PHE A 68 24.60 -3.25 -12.42
N PRO A 69 23.62 -3.04 -11.52
CA PRO A 69 23.58 -3.67 -10.21
C PRO A 69 23.21 -5.15 -10.32
N HIS A 70 23.50 -5.92 -9.28
CA HIS A 70 23.01 -7.29 -9.15
C HIS A 70 21.49 -7.30 -8.89
N VAL A 71 20.98 -6.30 -8.18
CA VAL A 71 19.58 -6.17 -7.82
C VAL A 71 19.14 -4.70 -7.88
N VAL A 72 17.92 -4.47 -8.35
CA VAL A 72 17.27 -3.15 -8.32
C VAL A 72 16.10 -3.16 -7.35
N TYR A 73 16.15 -2.28 -6.36
CA TYR A 73 15.01 -1.93 -5.54
C TYR A 73 14.26 -0.76 -6.17
N ASN A 74 13.09 -1.03 -6.76
CA ASN A 74 12.30 0.00 -7.42
C ASN A 74 11.44 0.80 -6.41
N GLN A 75 11.77 2.06 -6.24
CA GLN A 75 10.98 3.04 -5.48
C GLN A 75 10.29 4.09 -6.37
N CYS A 76 10.25 3.91 -7.69
CA CYS A 76 9.40 4.71 -8.56
C CYS A 76 7.93 4.32 -8.34
N PHE A 77 7.03 5.30 -8.41
CA PHE A 77 5.59 5.03 -8.36
C PHE A 77 5.07 4.83 -9.79
N ASN A 78 4.79 3.60 -10.16
CA ASN A 78 4.49 3.23 -11.56
C ASN A 78 3.50 2.06 -11.67
N LYS A 79 2.72 2.05 -12.75
CA LYS A 79 1.81 0.96 -13.14
C LYS A 79 2.54 -0.16 -13.88
N LYS A 80 3.40 0.22 -14.82
CA LYS A 80 4.27 -0.65 -15.60
C LYS A 80 5.42 0.20 -16.09
N LEU A 81 6.63 -0.30 -15.95
CA LEU A 81 7.81 0.46 -16.33
C LEU A 81 8.67 -0.32 -17.32
N VAL A 82 8.72 0.15 -18.56
CA VAL A 82 9.57 -0.43 -19.62
C VAL A 82 11.03 -0.50 -19.16
N THR A 83 11.50 0.48 -18.40
CA THR A 83 12.84 0.51 -17.81
C THR A 83 13.12 -0.73 -16.94
N ILE A 84 12.15 -1.19 -16.12
CA ILE A 84 12.31 -2.39 -15.29
C ILE A 84 12.48 -3.62 -16.17
N GLN A 85 11.63 -3.79 -17.18
CA GLN A 85 11.71 -4.93 -18.10
C GLN A 85 13.06 -4.96 -18.83
N ARG A 86 13.57 -3.79 -19.22
CA ARG A 86 14.86 -3.66 -19.87
C ARG A 86 16.03 -3.94 -18.92
N LEU A 87 15.93 -3.53 -17.66
CA LEU A 87 16.91 -3.86 -16.64
C LEU A 87 16.91 -5.36 -16.36
N GLU A 88 15.76 -6.01 -16.19
CA GLU A 88 15.66 -7.46 -15.97
C GLU A 88 16.24 -8.29 -17.14
N LYS A 89 16.06 -7.83 -18.38
CA LYS A 89 16.76 -8.45 -19.54
C LYS A 89 18.28 -8.35 -19.42
N ALA A 90 18.80 -7.32 -18.74
CA ALA A 90 20.23 -7.06 -18.64
C ALA A 90 20.90 -7.69 -17.41
N ILE A 91 20.17 -7.79 -16.26
CA ILE A 91 20.71 -8.25 -14.97
C ILE A 91 20.13 -9.58 -14.48
N GLY A 92 19.10 -10.08 -15.15
CA GLY A 92 18.40 -11.32 -14.82
C GLY A 92 16.94 -11.10 -14.41
N ARG A 93 16.11 -12.13 -14.64
CA ARG A 93 14.71 -12.14 -14.26
C ARG A 93 14.56 -12.09 -12.75
N ASN A 94 13.54 -11.37 -12.26
CA ASN A 94 13.23 -11.18 -10.84
C ASN A 94 14.34 -10.49 -10.01
N LYS A 95 15.34 -9.90 -10.67
CA LYS A 95 16.39 -9.09 -10.00
C LYS A 95 15.95 -7.62 -9.80
N CYS A 96 14.74 -7.24 -10.26
CA CYS A 96 14.11 -5.94 -10.00
C CYS A 96 12.84 -6.19 -9.21
N PHE A 97 12.80 -5.89 -7.92
CA PHE A 97 11.58 -6.06 -7.14
C PHE A 97 10.77 -4.75 -7.00
N ASN A 98 9.47 -4.88 -6.66
CA ASN A 98 8.44 -3.85 -6.75
C ASN A 98 8.28 -3.33 -8.19
N SER A 99 8.30 -4.25 -9.16
CA SER A 99 8.22 -3.95 -10.59
C SER A 99 6.98 -3.15 -10.94
N ILE A 100 5.84 -3.54 -10.40
CA ILE A 100 4.56 -2.82 -10.42
C ILE A 100 4.22 -2.49 -8.98
N ASN A 101 4.02 -1.23 -8.64
CA ASN A 101 3.72 -0.78 -7.29
C ASN A 101 2.59 0.27 -7.23
N PHE A 102 1.90 0.49 -8.34
CA PHE A 102 0.65 1.24 -8.41
C PHE A 102 -0.45 0.30 -8.92
N PHE A 103 -1.12 -0.33 -7.97
CA PHE A 103 -2.05 -1.41 -8.24
C PHE A 103 -3.38 -0.90 -8.81
N ASN A 104 -3.97 -1.70 -9.71
CA ASN A 104 -5.37 -1.57 -10.05
C ASN A 104 -6.20 -2.26 -8.96
N LYS A 105 -7.04 -1.50 -8.26
CA LYS A 105 -7.84 -2.01 -7.13
C LYS A 105 -8.82 -3.11 -7.56
N TRP A 106 -9.38 -3.01 -8.77
CA TRP A 106 -10.27 -4.03 -9.31
C TRP A 106 -9.57 -5.35 -9.57
N HIS A 107 -8.37 -5.32 -10.16
CA HIS A 107 -7.60 -6.56 -10.38
C HIS A 107 -7.18 -7.22 -9.07
N VAL A 108 -6.73 -6.42 -8.09
CA VAL A 108 -6.40 -6.94 -6.76
C VAL A 108 -7.63 -7.52 -6.08
N TYR A 109 -8.77 -6.83 -6.12
CA TYR A 109 -10.03 -7.35 -5.59
C TYR A 109 -10.38 -8.72 -6.20
N ASN A 110 -10.36 -8.85 -7.51
CA ASN A 110 -10.70 -10.11 -8.18
C ASN A 110 -9.75 -11.25 -7.79
N GLN A 111 -8.45 -10.98 -7.67
CA GLN A 111 -7.47 -11.97 -7.21
C GLN A 111 -7.82 -12.46 -5.79
N LEU A 112 -8.06 -11.54 -4.87
CA LEU A 112 -8.40 -11.88 -3.49
C LEU A 112 -9.77 -12.58 -3.38
N LYS A 113 -10.75 -12.17 -4.19
CA LYS A 113 -12.10 -12.78 -4.21
C LYS A 113 -12.08 -14.23 -4.69
N GLN A 114 -11.10 -14.60 -5.53
CA GLN A 114 -10.91 -15.97 -6.01
C GLN A 114 -10.03 -16.82 -5.10
N SER A 115 -9.43 -16.24 -4.07
CA SER A 115 -8.57 -16.91 -3.09
C SER A 115 -9.33 -17.29 -1.81
N ASN A 116 -8.62 -17.90 -0.86
CA ASN A 116 -9.13 -18.18 0.48
C ASN A 116 -9.44 -16.90 1.29
N LEU A 117 -9.07 -15.72 0.78
CA LEU A 117 -9.36 -14.44 1.40
C LEU A 117 -10.73 -13.85 1.04
N LYS A 118 -11.53 -14.55 0.24
CA LYS A 118 -12.84 -14.07 -0.25
C LYS A 118 -13.79 -13.56 0.84
N THR A 119 -13.73 -14.13 2.04
CA THR A 119 -14.59 -13.76 3.18
C THR A 119 -14.17 -12.47 3.88
N TYR A 120 -12.95 -12.02 3.61
CA TYR A 120 -12.38 -10.78 4.15
C TYR A 120 -12.47 -9.61 3.17
N VAL A 121 -13.01 -9.82 1.98
CA VAL A 121 -13.06 -8.79 0.92
C VAL A 121 -14.50 -8.30 0.76
N PRO A 122 -14.79 -7.00 0.95
CA PRO A 122 -16.12 -6.45 0.73
C PRO A 122 -16.57 -6.64 -0.72
N ASP A 123 -17.85 -6.92 -0.95
CA ASP A 123 -18.39 -7.03 -2.29
C ASP A 123 -18.07 -5.76 -3.10
N THR A 124 -17.56 -5.94 -4.30
CA THR A 124 -17.07 -4.84 -5.13
C THR A 124 -17.48 -5.07 -6.59
N PHE A 125 -17.86 -4.02 -7.28
CA PHE A 125 -18.43 -4.03 -8.63
C PHE A 125 -17.83 -2.92 -9.49
N ILE A 126 -17.87 -3.06 -10.80
CA ILE A 126 -17.54 -1.97 -11.73
C ILE A 126 -18.74 -0.99 -11.76
N TYR A 127 -18.48 0.30 -11.62
CA TYR A 127 -19.52 1.32 -11.50
C TYR A 127 -20.56 1.27 -12.63
N ASN A 128 -20.11 1.12 -13.89
CA ASN A 128 -20.99 1.13 -15.05
C ASN A 128 -21.77 -0.18 -15.27
N GLU A 129 -21.55 -1.20 -14.45
CA GLU A 129 -22.14 -2.54 -14.60
C GLU A 129 -23.20 -2.84 -13.55
N VAL A 130 -23.53 -1.86 -12.68
CA VAL A 130 -24.43 -2.05 -11.55
C VAL A 130 -25.44 -0.92 -11.39
N ASN A 131 -26.58 -1.23 -10.80
CA ASN A 131 -27.56 -0.27 -10.36
C ASN A 131 -27.19 0.21 -8.94
N ILE A 132 -26.92 1.51 -8.79
CA ILE A 132 -26.51 2.12 -7.52
C ILE A 132 -27.64 2.09 -6.49
N SER A 133 -28.89 2.32 -6.90
CA SER A 133 -30.04 2.29 -6.00
C SER A 133 -30.23 0.90 -5.37
N GLU A 134 -30.15 -0.17 -6.18
CA GLU A 134 -30.24 -1.55 -5.67
C GLU A 134 -29.11 -1.88 -4.68
N LEU A 135 -27.88 -1.43 -4.95
CA LEU A 135 -26.75 -1.63 -4.05
C LEU A 135 -26.93 -0.86 -2.74
N LEU A 136 -27.50 0.35 -2.79
CA LEU A 136 -27.82 1.15 -1.61
C LEU A 136 -28.93 0.52 -0.78
N GLU A 137 -29.96 -0.01 -1.41
CA GLU A 137 -31.02 -0.74 -0.70
C GLU A 137 -30.48 -1.96 0.02
N LYS A 138 -29.55 -2.70 -0.63
CA LYS A 138 -28.93 -3.91 -0.09
C LYS A 138 -27.95 -3.62 1.05
N TYR A 139 -27.02 -2.68 0.86
CA TYR A 139 -25.91 -2.45 1.77
C TYR A 139 -26.08 -1.25 2.70
N LYS A 140 -27.01 -0.34 2.40
CA LYS A 140 -27.26 0.95 3.07
C LYS A 140 -26.09 1.93 2.99
N LEU A 141 -24.88 1.44 2.84
CA LEU A 141 -23.63 2.20 2.72
C LEU A 141 -22.78 1.58 1.63
N ILE A 142 -22.30 2.41 0.70
CA ILE A 142 -21.34 2.01 -0.33
C ILE A 142 -20.24 3.06 -0.48
N PHE A 143 -19.09 2.64 -1.01
CA PHE A 143 -18.00 3.53 -1.40
C PHE A 143 -17.79 3.48 -2.90
N ILE A 144 -17.78 4.64 -3.55
CA ILE A 144 -17.45 4.78 -4.97
C ILE A 144 -16.03 5.33 -5.07
N LYS A 145 -15.11 4.56 -5.66
CA LYS A 145 -13.68 4.88 -5.67
C LYS A 145 -13.04 4.57 -7.01
N PRO A 146 -12.02 5.36 -7.46
CA PRO A 146 -11.35 5.09 -8.72
C PRO A 146 -10.58 3.77 -8.68
N SER A 147 -10.59 3.01 -9.79
CA SER A 147 -9.81 1.76 -9.92
C SER A 147 -8.31 1.98 -9.76
N TYR A 148 -7.82 3.16 -10.11
CA TYR A 148 -6.46 3.64 -9.81
C TYR A 148 -6.54 4.91 -8.99
N GLY A 149 -5.90 4.93 -7.83
CA GLY A 149 -5.90 6.09 -6.95
C GLY A 149 -5.00 5.87 -5.75
N ALA A 150 -4.73 6.94 -5.03
CA ALA A 150 -3.97 6.93 -3.79
C ALA A 150 -4.43 8.05 -2.86
N LYS A 151 -4.21 7.88 -1.56
CA LYS A 151 -4.51 8.88 -0.52
C LYS A 151 -5.99 9.25 -0.41
N GLY A 152 -6.89 8.33 -0.69
CA GLY A 152 -8.33 8.54 -0.58
C GLY A 152 -8.91 9.64 -1.50
N LYS A 153 -8.14 10.10 -2.51
CA LYS A 153 -8.63 11.11 -3.44
C LYS A 153 -9.79 10.57 -4.26
N SER A 154 -10.84 11.37 -4.36
CA SER A 154 -12.06 11.03 -5.13
C SER A 154 -12.72 9.72 -4.67
N VAL A 155 -12.70 9.45 -3.36
CA VAL A 155 -13.48 8.39 -2.73
C VAL A 155 -14.75 9.01 -2.18
N TYR A 156 -15.89 8.59 -2.70
CA TYR A 156 -17.21 9.02 -2.26
C TYR A 156 -17.80 7.97 -1.32
N ARG A 157 -18.29 8.41 -0.18
CA ARG A 157 -19.11 7.64 0.73
C ARG A 157 -20.57 7.97 0.40
N VAL A 158 -21.36 6.97 0.08
CA VAL A 158 -22.76 7.11 -0.31
C VAL A 158 -23.60 6.28 0.66
N GLU A 159 -24.47 6.93 1.40
CA GLU A 159 -25.26 6.33 2.48
C GLU A 159 -26.75 6.61 2.30
N LEU A 160 -27.54 5.55 2.34
CA LEU A 160 -28.99 5.64 2.45
C LEU A 160 -29.36 5.81 3.92
N THR A 161 -29.92 6.95 4.25
CA THR A 161 -30.33 7.31 5.61
C THR A 161 -31.72 6.73 5.95
N ASP A 162 -32.08 6.68 7.23
CA ASP A 162 -33.33 6.09 7.70
C ASP A 162 -34.58 6.84 7.20
N ASN A 163 -34.47 8.14 6.92
CA ASN A 163 -35.55 8.93 6.31
C ASN A 163 -35.69 8.69 4.79
N GLY A 164 -34.81 7.88 4.19
CA GLY A 164 -34.80 7.55 2.77
C GLY A 164 -34.03 8.52 1.89
N ASP A 165 -33.38 9.55 2.43
CA ASP A 165 -32.49 10.42 1.70
C ASP A 165 -31.14 9.71 1.49
N THR A 166 -30.45 10.02 0.39
CA THR A 166 -29.09 9.53 0.13
C THR A 166 -28.10 10.65 0.29
N HIS A 167 -27.11 10.44 1.16
CA HIS A 167 -26.02 11.36 1.41
C HIS A 167 -24.77 10.95 0.63
N ILE A 168 -24.21 11.86 -0.18
CA ILE A 168 -22.94 11.67 -0.90
C ILE A 168 -21.89 12.57 -0.27
N SER A 169 -20.92 11.95 0.39
CA SER A 169 -19.86 12.62 1.16
C SER A 169 -18.50 12.40 0.50
N LEU A 170 -17.60 13.38 0.65
CA LEU A 170 -16.23 13.33 0.14
C LEU A 170 -15.25 13.70 1.26
N HIS A 171 -14.44 12.76 1.72
CA HIS A 171 -13.48 12.86 2.84
C HIS A 171 -14.12 12.98 4.22
N SER A 172 -15.04 13.92 4.45
CA SER A 172 -15.76 14.12 5.73
C SER A 172 -17.12 13.43 5.70
N LEU A 173 -17.73 13.27 6.87
CA LEU A 173 -19.08 12.72 7.02
C LEU A 173 -20.16 13.71 6.55
N ALA A 174 -19.88 15.01 6.57
CA ALA A 174 -20.80 16.01 6.07
C ALA A 174 -21.08 15.76 4.57
N PRO A 175 -22.36 15.63 4.18
CA PRO A 175 -22.70 15.36 2.79
C PRO A 175 -22.38 16.57 1.91
N ARG A 176 -21.72 16.29 0.79
CA ARG A 176 -21.51 17.27 -0.28
C ARG A 176 -22.74 17.43 -1.15
N TYR A 177 -23.47 16.33 -1.34
CA TYR A 177 -24.74 16.30 -2.05
C TYR A 177 -25.73 15.47 -1.25
N ILE A 178 -26.97 15.92 -1.22
CA ILE A 178 -28.11 15.19 -0.67
C ILE A 178 -29.07 14.91 -1.82
N CYS A 179 -29.41 13.65 -2.02
CA CYS A 179 -30.44 13.21 -2.93
C CYS A 179 -31.67 12.84 -2.08
N ARG A 180 -32.76 13.53 -2.27
CA ARG A 180 -33.98 13.27 -1.51
C ARG A 180 -34.61 11.95 -1.95
N LYS A 181 -35.44 11.36 -1.09
CA LYS A 181 -36.06 10.03 -1.30
C LYS A 181 -36.69 9.84 -2.69
N ASN A 182 -37.25 10.89 -3.28
CA ASN A 182 -37.93 10.84 -4.58
C ASN A 182 -37.06 11.32 -5.76
N GLU A 183 -35.78 11.63 -5.53
CA GLU A 183 -34.85 12.06 -6.58
C GLU A 183 -34.01 10.86 -7.09
N ASP A 184 -33.68 10.87 -8.37
CA ASP A 184 -32.76 9.86 -8.93
C ASP A 184 -31.33 10.17 -8.52
N ILE A 185 -30.72 9.26 -7.78
CA ILE A 185 -29.32 9.37 -7.37
C ILE A 185 -28.39 9.36 -8.59
N GLN A 186 -28.74 8.69 -9.67
CA GLN A 186 -27.91 8.59 -10.86
C GLN A 186 -27.66 9.98 -11.48
N GLU A 187 -28.64 10.87 -11.50
CA GLU A 187 -28.46 12.25 -11.98
C GLU A 187 -27.39 13.01 -11.17
N LYS A 188 -27.36 12.79 -9.84
CA LYS A 188 -26.32 13.42 -8.99
C LYS A 188 -24.93 12.83 -9.20
N LEU A 189 -24.84 11.55 -9.53
CA LEU A 189 -23.57 10.85 -9.76
C LEU A 189 -23.01 11.10 -11.16
N ASP A 190 -23.84 11.34 -12.16
CA ASP A 190 -23.41 11.56 -13.54
C ASP A 190 -22.53 12.80 -13.70
N VAL A 191 -22.78 13.85 -12.89
CA VAL A 191 -21.92 15.05 -12.84
C VAL A 191 -20.51 14.77 -12.34
N LEU A 192 -20.25 13.61 -11.70
CA LEU A 192 -18.96 13.27 -11.10
C LEU A 192 -18.00 12.55 -12.07
N ASN A 193 -18.45 12.18 -13.27
CA ASN A 193 -17.67 11.47 -14.30
C ASN A 193 -16.96 10.19 -13.79
N LEU A 194 -17.75 9.22 -13.34
CA LEU A 194 -17.26 8.03 -12.63
C LEU A 194 -16.89 6.83 -13.54
N LYS A 195 -16.62 7.02 -14.83
CA LYS A 195 -16.40 5.96 -15.84
C LYS A 195 -15.32 4.92 -15.50
N LYS A 196 -14.35 5.27 -14.66
CA LYS A 196 -13.23 4.36 -14.25
C LYS A 196 -13.27 4.08 -12.75
N TYR A 197 -14.47 4.02 -12.21
CA TYR A 197 -14.68 3.80 -10.79
C TYR A 197 -15.22 2.40 -10.52
N MET A 198 -15.14 2.00 -9.29
CA MET A 198 -15.72 0.79 -8.72
C MET A 198 -16.60 1.16 -7.54
N VAL A 199 -17.63 0.36 -7.31
CA VAL A 199 -18.52 0.47 -6.16
C VAL A 199 -18.18 -0.65 -5.21
N GLN A 200 -17.98 -0.33 -3.95
CA GLN A 200 -17.65 -1.29 -2.91
C GLN A 200 -18.68 -1.20 -1.78
N GLN A 201 -19.11 -2.36 -1.29
CA GLN A 201 -19.87 -2.48 -0.05
C GLN A 201 -19.23 -1.68 1.06
N GLY A 202 -19.99 -0.84 1.73
CA GLY A 202 -19.56 -0.13 2.94
C GLY A 202 -19.54 -1.05 4.15
N ILE A 203 -18.50 -0.91 4.96
CA ILE A 203 -18.38 -1.63 6.22
C ILE A 203 -18.70 -0.65 7.35
N ARG A 204 -19.59 -1.04 8.25
CA ARG A 204 -19.81 -0.32 9.51
C ARG A 204 -18.61 -0.61 10.41
N MET A 205 -17.68 0.32 10.38
CA MET A 205 -16.41 0.19 11.10
C MET A 205 -16.59 0.51 12.57
N SER A 206 -15.93 -0.24 13.44
CA SER A 206 -15.68 0.17 14.80
C SER A 206 -15.00 1.53 14.84
N GLN A 207 -15.29 2.32 15.86
CA GLN A 207 -14.70 3.62 16.08
C GLN A 207 -13.86 3.62 17.36
N PHE A 208 -12.86 4.46 17.38
CA PHE A 208 -12.06 4.76 18.55
C PHE A 208 -12.26 6.22 18.90
N ASP A 209 -12.76 6.50 20.10
CA ASP A 209 -13.11 7.85 20.55
C ASP A 209 -13.98 8.62 19.54
N HIS A 210 -15.03 7.97 19.06
CA HIS A 210 -15.95 8.49 18.04
C HIS A 210 -15.30 8.84 16.67
N GLN A 211 -14.04 8.49 16.45
CA GLN A 211 -13.33 8.71 15.20
C GLN A 211 -13.15 7.41 14.41
N TYR A 212 -13.20 7.50 13.09
CA TYR A 212 -12.89 6.38 12.21
C TYR A 212 -11.39 6.10 12.23
N PHE A 213 -11.03 4.84 12.21
CA PHE A 213 -9.65 4.39 12.07
C PHE A 213 -9.57 3.21 11.10
N ASP A 214 -8.38 2.97 10.61
CA ASP A 214 -8.05 1.72 9.93
C ASP A 214 -6.76 1.11 10.51
N ILE A 215 -6.56 -0.17 10.24
CA ILE A 215 -5.35 -0.88 10.63
C ILE A 215 -4.50 -1.09 9.38
N ARG A 216 -3.28 -0.56 9.39
CA ARG A 216 -2.31 -0.75 8.31
C ARG A 216 -1.24 -1.75 8.71
N VAL A 217 -1.17 -2.86 7.97
CA VAL A 217 -0.12 -3.86 8.12
C VAL A 217 0.92 -3.68 7.02
N LEU A 218 2.17 -3.45 7.39
CA LEU A 218 3.30 -3.44 6.48
C LEU A 218 3.89 -4.84 6.37
N VAL A 219 3.86 -5.40 5.17
CA VAL A 219 4.40 -6.72 4.86
C VAL A 219 5.62 -6.56 3.96
N GLN A 220 6.73 -7.21 4.31
CA GLN A 220 7.98 -7.12 3.57
C GLN A 220 8.68 -8.49 3.53
N LYS A 221 9.40 -8.75 2.44
CA LYS A 221 10.31 -9.89 2.36
C LYS A 221 11.63 -9.56 3.05
N GLY A 222 12.21 -10.57 3.69
CA GLY A 222 13.47 -10.47 4.40
C GLY A 222 14.61 -11.28 3.75
N ILE A 223 15.60 -11.65 4.56
CA ILE A 223 16.83 -12.33 4.15
C ILE A 223 16.60 -13.74 3.58
N LEU A 224 15.47 -14.36 3.89
CA LEU A 224 15.08 -15.69 3.37
C LEU A 224 14.18 -15.61 2.13
N GLY A 225 13.82 -14.39 1.67
CA GLY A 225 12.91 -14.20 0.55
C GLY A 225 11.44 -14.40 0.87
N GLU A 226 11.08 -14.64 2.14
CA GLU A 226 9.75 -14.92 2.62
C GLU A 226 9.02 -13.66 3.09
N TRP A 227 7.70 -13.63 2.89
CA TRP A 227 6.83 -12.57 3.37
C TRP A 227 6.69 -12.60 4.90
N THR A 228 6.90 -11.47 5.53
CA THR A 228 6.74 -11.31 6.98
C THR A 228 6.15 -9.94 7.33
N VAL A 229 5.39 -9.88 8.42
CA VAL A 229 4.86 -8.61 8.92
C VAL A 229 5.98 -7.79 9.58
N SER A 230 6.10 -6.53 9.16
CA SER A 230 7.11 -5.58 9.65
C SER A 230 6.57 -4.63 10.70
N ALA A 231 5.32 -4.18 10.55
CA ALA A 231 4.66 -3.27 11.47
C ALA A 231 3.14 -3.41 11.32
N ILE A 232 2.41 -3.22 12.41
CA ILE A 232 0.95 -3.13 12.44
C ILE A 232 0.62 -1.83 13.17
N THR A 233 -0.06 -0.91 12.49
CA THR A 233 -0.38 0.43 13.01
C THR A 233 -1.83 0.78 12.74
N SER A 234 -2.40 1.61 13.58
CA SER A 234 -3.73 2.18 13.38
C SER A 234 -3.60 3.65 13.00
N ARG A 235 -4.37 4.07 11.97
CA ARG A 235 -4.44 5.46 11.55
C ARG A 235 -5.79 6.02 11.96
N LEU A 236 -5.80 6.98 12.84
CA LEU A 236 -7.00 7.65 13.31
C LEU A 236 -7.31 8.84 12.39
N ALA A 237 -8.50 8.86 11.79
CA ALA A 237 -8.95 9.97 10.95
C ALA A 237 -9.17 11.23 11.80
N TYR A 238 -9.16 12.41 11.18
CA TYR A 238 -9.63 13.62 11.86
C TYR A 238 -11.10 13.46 12.28
N GLU A 239 -11.50 14.16 13.32
CA GLU A 239 -12.89 14.22 13.74
C GLU A 239 -13.81 14.57 12.57
N HIS A 240 -14.96 13.89 12.47
CA HIS A 240 -15.91 14.00 11.36
C HIS A 240 -15.39 13.58 9.98
N TYR A 241 -14.19 12.93 9.88
CA TYR A 241 -13.70 12.37 8.62
C TYR A 241 -13.82 10.84 8.62
N PHE A 242 -14.23 10.28 7.48
CA PHE A 242 -14.17 8.83 7.26
C PHE A 242 -12.88 8.38 6.53
N ASN A 243 -12.15 9.34 5.97
CA ASN A 243 -10.96 9.06 5.17
C ASN A 243 -9.69 9.04 6.03
N THR A 244 -9.29 7.85 6.43
CA THR A 244 -8.08 7.58 7.24
C THR A 244 -6.75 7.91 6.55
N SER A 245 -6.77 8.17 5.23
CA SER A 245 -5.58 8.71 4.53
C SER A 245 -5.25 10.15 4.95
N MET A 246 -6.23 10.84 5.54
CA MET A 246 -6.10 12.12 6.24
C MET A 246 -6.19 11.83 7.74
N CYS A 247 -5.11 11.26 8.30
CA CYS A 247 -5.07 10.88 9.69
C CYS A 247 -4.50 11.99 10.58
N GLU A 248 -5.09 12.12 11.76
CA GLU A 248 -4.61 12.99 12.82
C GLU A 248 -3.43 12.36 13.55
N THR A 249 -3.60 11.11 13.97
CA THR A 249 -2.62 10.38 14.77
C THR A 249 -2.42 8.96 14.24
N ILE A 250 -1.24 8.42 14.51
CA ILE A 250 -0.89 7.04 14.19
C ILE A 250 -0.43 6.36 15.46
N TYR A 251 -1.12 5.28 15.82
CA TYR A 251 -0.86 4.47 16.99
C TYR A 251 -0.23 3.12 16.62
N ASP A 252 0.44 2.49 17.58
CA ASP A 252 0.62 1.05 17.51
C ASP A 252 -0.76 0.38 17.67
N VAL A 253 -1.00 -0.70 16.94
CA VAL A 253 -2.31 -1.37 16.98
C VAL A 253 -2.66 -1.88 18.37
N VAL A 254 -1.66 -2.24 19.19
CA VAL A 254 -1.85 -2.71 20.55
C VAL A 254 -2.39 -1.64 21.51
N GLU A 255 -2.32 -0.37 21.13
CA GLU A 255 -2.90 0.73 21.88
C GLU A 255 -4.40 0.91 21.61
N ILE A 256 -4.86 0.53 20.41
CA ILE A 256 -6.25 0.70 19.96
C ILE A 256 -7.11 -0.52 20.26
N LEU A 257 -6.61 -1.74 19.98
CA LEU A 257 -7.41 -2.96 20.12
C LEU A 257 -8.04 -3.16 21.51
N PRO A 258 -7.38 -2.89 22.64
CA PRO A 258 -7.99 -3.06 23.96
C PRO A 258 -9.20 -2.16 24.23
N GLN A 259 -9.38 -1.11 23.44
CA GLN A 259 -10.46 -0.13 23.62
C GLN A 259 -11.68 -0.43 22.73
N ILE A 260 -11.53 -1.32 21.77
CA ILE A 260 -12.58 -1.67 20.79
C ILE A 260 -12.95 -3.16 20.80
N CYS A 261 -12.15 -3.99 21.41
CA CYS A 261 -12.35 -5.44 21.45
C CYS A 261 -12.17 -5.99 22.86
N SER A 262 -12.87 -7.08 23.16
CA SER A 262 -12.63 -7.81 24.41
C SER A 262 -11.20 -8.43 24.43
N PRO A 263 -10.59 -8.58 25.62
CA PRO A 263 -9.23 -9.12 25.74
C PRO A 263 -9.03 -10.47 25.02
N ASP A 264 -10.03 -11.33 25.06
CA ASP A 264 -9.97 -12.66 24.44
C ASP A 264 -9.82 -12.61 22.92
N LYS A 265 -10.39 -11.58 22.26
CA LYS A 265 -10.33 -11.40 20.82
C LYS A 265 -9.04 -10.76 20.32
N ILE A 266 -8.31 -10.02 21.16
CA ILE A 266 -7.12 -9.26 20.75
C ILE A 266 -6.08 -10.17 20.10
N ASN A 267 -5.73 -11.28 20.75
CA ASN A 267 -4.73 -12.21 20.23
C ASN A 267 -5.17 -12.88 18.92
N GLU A 268 -6.45 -13.19 18.79
CA GLU A 268 -7.03 -13.73 17.56
C GLU A 268 -6.94 -12.73 16.41
N ILE A 269 -7.32 -11.46 16.68
CA ILE A 269 -7.25 -10.37 15.69
C ILE A 269 -5.80 -10.14 15.24
N LEU A 270 -4.84 -10.06 16.17
CA LEU A 270 -3.42 -9.87 15.84
C LEU A 270 -2.87 -11.02 14.99
N ARG A 271 -3.23 -12.26 15.32
CA ARG A 271 -2.86 -13.44 14.51
C ARG A 271 -3.50 -13.37 13.12
N SER A 272 -4.77 -13.07 13.03
CA SER A 272 -5.50 -12.93 11.77
C SER A 272 -4.93 -11.81 10.91
N LEU A 273 -4.61 -10.65 11.48
CA LEU A 273 -3.93 -9.56 10.77
C LEU A 273 -2.60 -10.02 10.15
N HIS A 274 -1.84 -10.83 10.91
CA HIS A 274 -0.56 -11.37 10.44
C HIS A 274 -0.75 -12.35 9.28
N GLU A 275 -1.60 -13.35 9.46
CA GLU A 275 -1.83 -14.44 8.49
C GLU A 275 -2.47 -13.92 7.20
N ILE A 276 -3.56 -13.16 7.32
CA ILE A 276 -4.28 -12.57 6.18
C ILE A 276 -3.38 -11.63 5.37
N SER A 277 -2.55 -10.83 6.04
CA SER A 277 -1.66 -9.90 5.35
C SER A 277 -0.57 -10.61 4.54
N ILE A 278 0.00 -11.69 5.08
CA ILE A 278 0.99 -12.50 4.37
C ILE A 278 0.35 -13.18 3.15
N GLN A 279 -0.82 -13.78 3.34
CA GLN A 279 -1.56 -14.41 2.24
C GLN A 279 -1.97 -13.38 1.17
N ALA A 280 -2.44 -12.20 1.56
CA ALA A 280 -2.77 -11.12 0.62
C ALA A 280 -1.54 -10.64 -0.16
N ALA A 281 -0.36 -10.62 0.45
CA ALA A 281 0.89 -10.28 -0.22
C ALA A 281 1.30 -11.34 -1.25
N GLN A 282 1.15 -12.63 -0.92
CA GLN A 282 1.41 -13.76 -1.83
C GLN A 282 0.48 -13.72 -3.05
N GLU A 283 -0.83 -13.57 -2.82
CA GLU A 283 -1.82 -13.45 -3.89
C GLU A 283 -1.54 -12.24 -4.81
N THR A 284 -1.17 -11.11 -4.21
CA THR A 284 -0.85 -9.90 -4.99
C THR A 284 0.44 -10.06 -5.79
N GLU A 285 1.44 -10.75 -5.25
CA GLU A 285 2.68 -11.03 -5.97
C GLU A 285 2.45 -11.94 -7.19
N THR A 286 1.59 -12.92 -7.08
CA THR A 286 1.19 -13.78 -8.21
C THR A 286 0.61 -12.94 -9.36
N LEU A 287 -0.17 -11.91 -9.05
CA LEU A 287 -0.78 -11.01 -10.03
C LEU A 287 0.21 -9.96 -10.58
N MET A 288 1.04 -9.38 -9.71
CA MET A 288 1.85 -8.19 -10.04
C MET A 288 3.31 -8.52 -10.40
N GLY A 289 3.76 -9.76 -10.20
CA GLY A 289 5.16 -10.16 -10.36
C GLY A 289 6.01 -9.79 -9.15
N SER A 290 7.32 -9.72 -9.31
CA SER A 290 8.28 -9.57 -8.21
C SER A 290 7.99 -8.37 -7.30
N LEU A 291 7.54 -8.66 -6.09
CA LEU A 291 7.30 -7.71 -5.01
C LEU A 291 8.23 -8.04 -3.83
N GLY A 292 8.63 -7.03 -3.08
CA GLY A 292 9.41 -7.16 -1.85
C GLY A 292 8.77 -6.45 -0.67
N GLU A 293 7.74 -5.63 -0.92
CA GLU A 293 6.97 -4.94 0.13
C GLU A 293 5.61 -4.46 -0.40
N LEU A 294 4.63 -4.47 0.49
CA LEU A 294 3.33 -3.82 0.31
C LEU A 294 2.71 -3.51 1.68
N SER A 295 1.65 -2.72 1.71
CA SER A 295 0.80 -2.62 2.90
C SER A 295 -0.62 -3.07 2.59
N VAL A 296 -1.24 -3.69 3.59
CA VAL A 296 -2.65 -4.08 3.61
C VAL A 296 -3.36 -3.18 4.59
N ASP A 297 -4.43 -2.54 4.15
CA ASP A 297 -5.27 -1.69 4.99
C ASP A 297 -6.54 -2.46 5.35
N PHE A 298 -6.84 -2.55 6.64
CA PHE A 298 -7.99 -3.26 7.17
C PHE A 298 -8.97 -2.30 7.85
N ALA A 299 -10.26 -2.58 7.69
CA ALA A 299 -11.28 -2.18 8.63
C ALA A 299 -11.56 -3.32 9.62
N ILE A 300 -12.00 -2.97 10.81
CA ILE A 300 -12.60 -3.88 11.77
C ILE A 300 -14.04 -3.43 12.00
N ASP A 301 -15.00 -4.35 11.87
CA ASP A 301 -16.42 -4.02 12.08
C ASP A 301 -16.84 -4.17 13.55
N GLU A 302 -18.06 -3.77 13.85
CA GLU A 302 -18.66 -3.83 15.20
C GLU A 302 -18.73 -5.25 15.77
N GLN A 303 -18.62 -6.28 14.94
CA GLN A 303 -18.54 -7.70 15.33
C GLN A 303 -17.10 -8.20 15.46
N SER A 304 -16.12 -7.30 15.37
CA SER A 304 -14.68 -7.59 15.39
C SER A 304 -14.17 -8.39 14.19
N LYS A 305 -14.92 -8.43 13.09
CA LYS A 305 -14.48 -9.06 11.84
C LYS A 305 -13.55 -8.12 11.07
N LEU A 306 -12.47 -8.68 10.56
CA LEU A 306 -11.52 -7.97 9.69
C LEU A 306 -12.00 -7.92 8.24
N TRP A 307 -11.79 -6.76 7.59
CA TRP A 307 -12.09 -6.54 6.18
C TRP A 307 -10.90 -5.90 5.48
N ILE A 308 -10.45 -6.48 4.39
CA ILE A 308 -9.39 -5.89 3.55
C ILE A 308 -9.99 -4.74 2.73
N ILE A 309 -9.56 -3.52 3.01
CA ILE A 309 -10.05 -2.31 2.32
C ILE A 309 -9.21 -1.98 1.10
N GLU A 310 -7.89 -2.10 1.22
CA GLU A 310 -6.96 -1.72 0.14
C GLU A 310 -5.58 -2.39 0.33
N LEU A 311 -4.91 -2.67 -0.80
CA LEU A 311 -3.50 -3.01 -0.83
C LEU A 311 -2.70 -1.94 -1.56
N ASN A 312 -1.55 -1.59 -1.00
CA ASN A 312 -0.68 -0.53 -1.53
C ASN A 312 0.72 -1.08 -1.82
N GLY A 313 1.13 -1.11 -3.09
CA GLY A 313 2.43 -1.62 -3.51
C GLY A 313 3.60 -0.68 -3.25
N LYS A 314 3.34 0.53 -2.78
CA LYS A 314 4.35 1.48 -2.34
C LYS A 314 3.99 2.06 -0.97
N PRO A 315 4.27 1.32 0.11
CA PRO A 315 3.94 1.74 1.47
C PRO A 315 4.58 3.07 1.85
N GLN A 316 3.81 3.93 2.52
CA GLN A 316 4.30 5.20 3.05
C GLN A 316 5.08 4.98 4.35
N LYS A 317 6.40 4.84 4.28
CA LYS A 317 7.24 4.57 5.47
C LYS A 317 7.41 5.75 6.41
N ASN A 318 7.07 6.96 5.99
CA ASN A 318 7.12 8.14 6.84
C ASN A 318 6.08 8.16 7.97
N ILE A 319 5.02 7.36 7.87
CA ILE A 319 4.03 7.19 8.95
C ILE A 319 4.65 6.57 10.21
N TYR A 320 5.75 5.81 10.08
CA TYR A 320 6.44 5.18 11.20
C TYR A 320 7.51 6.07 11.86
N LYS A 321 7.51 7.38 11.60
CA LYS A 321 8.50 8.29 12.17
C LYS A 321 8.44 8.35 13.70
N GLU A 322 7.25 8.36 14.25
CA GLU A 322 7.02 8.41 15.68
C GLU A 322 7.17 7.05 16.35
N LEU A 323 6.88 5.97 15.63
CA LEU A 323 6.99 4.59 16.11
C LEU A 323 8.42 4.05 15.92
N LYS A 324 9.33 4.47 16.81
CA LYS A 324 10.78 4.19 16.71
C LYS A 324 11.10 2.69 16.68
N CYS A 325 10.33 1.84 17.37
CA CYS A 325 10.49 0.38 17.44
C CYS A 325 10.48 -0.29 16.05
N TYR A 326 9.70 0.23 15.10
CA TYR A 326 9.60 -0.36 13.77
C TYR A 326 10.68 0.09 12.78
N ARG A 327 11.35 1.23 13.01
CA ARG A 327 12.22 1.86 12.01
C ARG A 327 13.32 0.96 11.46
N ARG A 328 14.03 0.26 12.34
CA ARG A 328 15.11 -0.62 11.90
C ARG A 328 14.57 -1.69 10.96
N LYS A 329 13.52 -2.40 11.39
CA LYS A 329 12.91 -3.50 10.66
C LYS A 329 12.38 -3.07 9.28
N ILE A 330 11.64 -1.95 9.20
CA ILE A 330 11.01 -1.49 7.95
C ILE A 330 12.00 -0.95 6.90
N TYR A 331 13.21 -0.54 7.33
CA TYR A 331 14.23 -0.06 6.41
C TYR A 331 15.34 -1.09 6.13
N SER A 332 15.62 -2.05 7.02
CA SER A 332 16.59 -3.12 6.73
C SER A 332 16.00 -4.17 5.78
N ARG A 333 14.77 -4.63 6.00
CA ARG A 333 14.17 -5.74 5.25
C ARG A 333 14.23 -5.65 3.72
N PRO A 334 13.96 -4.51 3.07
CA PRO A 334 14.13 -4.43 1.62
C PRO A 334 15.57 -4.64 1.15
N LEU A 335 16.55 -4.32 1.98
CA LEU A 335 17.96 -4.60 1.67
C LEU A 335 18.35 -6.04 1.99
N ASP A 336 17.76 -6.63 3.03
CA ASP A 336 17.88 -8.06 3.34
C ASP A 336 17.33 -8.88 2.15
N TYR A 337 16.18 -8.49 1.59
CA TYR A 337 15.62 -9.10 0.40
C TYR A 337 16.47 -8.85 -0.86
N ALA A 338 17.03 -7.64 -1.01
CA ALA A 338 17.97 -7.37 -2.10
C ALA A 338 19.23 -8.23 -2.00
N TYR A 339 19.71 -8.49 -0.79
CA TYR A 339 20.82 -9.42 -0.56
C TYR A 339 20.44 -10.84 -0.98
N TYR A 340 19.30 -11.35 -0.54
CA TYR A 340 18.76 -12.65 -0.97
C TYR A 340 18.70 -12.78 -2.49
N LEU A 341 18.15 -11.80 -3.17
CA LEU A 341 18.06 -11.80 -4.63
C LEU A 341 19.43 -11.73 -5.32
N SER A 342 20.48 -11.25 -4.64
CA SER A 342 21.81 -11.10 -5.22
C SER A 342 22.64 -12.37 -5.19
N GLN A 343 22.20 -13.38 -4.44
CA GLN A 343 22.84 -14.70 -4.41
C GLN A 343 22.43 -15.55 -5.62
#